data_d5522e4fe0c2fcfde867e2fc29316b5b
#
_entry.id   d5522e4fe0c2fcfde867e2fc29316b5b
#
_cell.length_a   1.000
_cell.length_b   1.000
_cell.length_c   1.000
_cell.angle_alpha   90.00
_cell.angle_beta   90.00
_cell.angle_gamma   90.00
#
_symmetry.space_group_name_H-M   'P 1'
#
loop_
_entity.id
_entity.type
_entity.pdbx_description
1 polymer ?
#
loop_
_entity_poly.entity_id
_entity_poly.type
_entity_poly.pdbx_seq_one_letter_code
_entity_poly.pdbx_strand_id
1 'polypeptide(L)'
;MFINQEIAIEQLSNKYQLLPRLFELGKEIVEQADTELNKEHLAKLLGFLLLYKQCSPSVIAGLMWNTIPDEQGLSEFLMKATVEDFIDFNGNKFITKFLVSEEEQKKLDMYCYPLPLLMEPKEVKNNKQDGYYLKVDSGIILKNNRTNDDVNLDYINKENKIKLELNQYAVLNNHNEWSCDMANQMNKQMFDRFNLAQQEILTCYKDRPFYLTWKYDKRGRSYSQGYHINIQSNDYGKSLINFNHKEIIEN
;
A
#
# COMPACT_ATOMS: atom_id res chain seq x y z
N MET A 1 -7.24 12.47 -22.72
CA MET A 1 -8.19 11.58 -22.01
C MET A 1 -7.48 10.38 -21.36
N PHE A 2 -6.53 9.71 -22.03
CA PHE A 2 -5.80 8.55 -21.50
C PHE A 2 -4.89 8.87 -20.30
N ILE A 3 -4.16 9.97 -20.33
CA ILE A 3 -3.26 10.39 -19.22
C ILE A 3 -4.01 10.54 -17.89
N ASN A 4 -5.27 11.02 -17.90
CA ASN A 4 -6.04 11.19 -16.69
C ASN A 4 -6.49 9.84 -16.06
N GLN A 5 -6.69 8.80 -16.87
CA GLN A 5 -7.03 7.46 -16.35
C GLN A 5 -5.82 6.77 -15.72
N GLU A 6 -4.63 6.94 -16.31
CA GLU A 6 -3.38 6.36 -15.78
C GLU A 6 -2.98 7.01 -14.45
N ILE A 7 -3.07 8.34 -14.37
CA ILE A 7 -2.88 9.07 -13.11
C ILE A 7 -3.96 8.70 -12.08
N ALA A 8 -5.20 8.47 -12.51
CA ALA A 8 -6.28 8.05 -11.61
C ALA A 8 -6.03 6.65 -11.03
N ILE A 9 -5.48 5.70 -11.80
CA ILE A 9 -5.09 4.37 -11.31
C ILE A 9 -3.96 4.50 -10.28
N GLU A 10 -2.95 5.32 -10.55
CA GLU A 10 -1.89 5.60 -9.57
C GLU A 10 -2.45 6.23 -8.29
N GLN A 11 -3.36 7.18 -8.40
CA GLN A 11 -3.98 7.84 -7.26
C GLN A 11 -4.84 6.88 -6.43
N LEU A 12 -5.61 6.02 -7.08
CA LEU A 12 -6.43 5.00 -6.41
C LEU A 12 -5.57 3.97 -5.66
N SER A 13 -4.36 3.72 -6.14
CA SER A 13 -3.42 2.80 -5.50
C SER A 13 -2.71 3.36 -4.27
N ASN A 14 -2.95 4.62 -3.93
CA ASN A 14 -2.36 5.21 -2.74
C ASN A 14 -3.32 5.07 -1.55
N LYS A 15 -2.85 4.41 -0.50
CA LYS A 15 -3.63 4.23 0.74
C LYS A 15 -4.18 5.55 1.30
N TYR A 16 -3.52 6.69 1.07
CA TYR A 16 -4.01 7.99 1.49
C TYR A 16 -5.25 8.46 0.70
N GLN A 17 -5.47 7.94 -0.50
CA GLN A 17 -6.69 8.22 -1.26
C GLN A 17 -7.91 7.45 -0.73
N LEU A 18 -7.68 6.37 0.00
CA LEU A 18 -8.73 5.60 0.67
C LEU A 18 -9.18 6.26 1.98
N LEU A 19 -8.33 7.07 2.62
CA LEU A 19 -8.61 7.69 3.91
C LEU A 19 -9.92 8.51 3.95
N PRO A 20 -10.26 9.36 2.97
CA PRO A 20 -11.52 10.10 3.01
C PRO A 20 -12.73 9.18 3.16
N ARG A 21 -12.78 8.07 2.42
CA ARG A 21 -13.87 7.10 2.55
C ARG A 21 -13.87 6.41 3.91
N LEU A 22 -12.69 6.05 4.42
CA LEU A 22 -12.58 5.41 5.73
C LEU A 22 -12.91 6.36 6.88
N PHE A 23 -12.67 7.67 6.72
CA PHE A 23 -13.13 8.67 7.68
C PHE A 23 -14.64 8.83 7.67
N GLU A 24 -15.29 8.77 6.50
CA GLU A 24 -16.76 8.75 6.43
C GLU A 24 -17.34 7.49 7.10
N LEU A 25 -16.75 6.32 6.87
CA LEU A 25 -17.12 5.10 7.60
C LEU A 25 -16.94 5.25 9.11
N GLY A 26 -15.83 5.85 9.53
CA GLY A 26 -15.61 6.17 10.94
C GLY A 26 -16.69 7.09 11.51
N LYS A 27 -17.16 8.09 10.76
CA LYS A 27 -18.29 8.95 11.17
C LYS A 27 -19.59 8.17 11.26
N GLU A 28 -19.92 7.34 10.26
CA GLU A 28 -21.11 6.50 10.26
C GLU A 28 -21.18 5.60 11.51
N ILE A 29 -20.04 5.04 11.95
CA ILE A 29 -19.92 4.24 13.18
C ILE A 29 -20.18 5.11 14.41
N VAL A 30 -19.55 6.29 14.48
CA VAL A 30 -19.59 7.14 15.68
C VAL A 30 -20.92 7.89 15.83
N GLU A 31 -21.61 8.19 14.73
CA GLU A 31 -22.92 8.85 14.76
C GLU A 31 -23.97 8.02 15.51
N GLN A 32 -23.88 6.70 15.42
CA GLN A 32 -24.80 5.76 16.07
C GLN A 32 -24.42 5.46 17.54
N ALA A 33 -23.26 5.96 17.99
CA ALA A 33 -22.75 5.68 19.32
C ALA A 33 -23.14 6.78 20.31
N ASP A 34 -23.48 6.35 21.53
CA ASP A 34 -23.57 7.20 22.70
C ASP A 34 -22.18 7.31 23.34
N THR A 35 -21.52 8.44 23.13
CA THR A 35 -20.13 8.68 23.57
C THR A 35 -19.91 10.13 23.96
N GLU A 36 -19.12 10.34 25.02
CA GLU A 36 -18.61 11.64 25.41
C GLU A 36 -17.35 12.06 24.66
N LEU A 37 -16.76 11.17 23.88
CA LEU A 37 -15.57 11.45 23.08
C LEU A 37 -15.90 12.44 21.95
N ASN A 38 -14.89 13.24 21.55
CA ASN A 38 -15.02 14.05 20.36
C ASN A 38 -15.22 13.15 19.14
N LYS A 39 -16.41 13.19 18.55
CA LYS A 39 -16.83 12.31 17.44
C LYS A 39 -15.96 12.46 16.21
N GLU A 40 -15.47 13.67 15.90
CA GLU A 40 -14.58 13.89 14.75
C GLU A 40 -13.21 13.23 14.97
N HIS A 41 -12.64 13.37 16.18
CA HIS A 41 -11.37 12.74 16.53
C HIS A 41 -11.50 11.21 16.50
N LEU A 42 -12.60 10.67 17.02
CA LEU A 42 -12.86 9.24 17.05
C LEU A 42 -13.05 8.68 15.64
N ALA A 43 -13.79 9.37 14.78
CA ALA A 43 -13.96 8.98 13.37
C ALA A 43 -12.62 8.92 12.62
N LYS A 44 -11.73 9.89 12.84
CA LYS A 44 -10.38 9.88 12.28
C LYS A 44 -9.53 8.73 12.79
N LEU A 45 -9.55 8.48 14.10
CA LEU A 45 -8.84 7.34 14.69
C LEU A 45 -9.31 6.01 14.10
N LEU A 46 -10.64 5.81 14.03
CA LEU A 46 -11.21 4.60 13.44
C LEU A 46 -10.84 4.47 11.95
N GLY A 47 -10.91 5.54 11.17
CA GLY A 47 -10.49 5.54 9.78
C GLY A 47 -9.03 5.11 9.59
N PHE A 48 -8.11 5.59 10.42
CA PHE A 48 -6.72 5.12 10.41
C PHE A 48 -6.59 3.64 10.80
N LEU A 49 -7.31 3.20 11.82
CA LEU A 49 -7.26 1.81 12.24
C LEU A 49 -7.93 0.86 11.24
N LEU A 50 -8.97 1.29 10.53
CA LEU A 50 -9.56 0.54 9.41
C LEU A 50 -8.55 0.36 8.27
N LEU A 51 -7.75 1.41 7.97
CA LEU A 51 -6.72 1.34 6.93
C LEU A 51 -5.53 0.45 7.31
N TYR A 52 -4.99 0.66 8.50
CA TYR A 52 -3.75 -0.01 8.94
C TYR A 52 -4.01 -1.32 9.69
N LYS A 53 -5.27 -1.60 10.07
CA LYS A 53 -5.76 -2.74 10.87
C LYS A 53 -5.23 -2.76 12.30
N GLN A 54 -3.98 -2.39 12.50
CA GLN A 54 -3.33 -2.29 13.81
C GLN A 54 -2.22 -1.25 13.77
N CYS A 55 -2.13 -0.43 14.81
CA CYS A 55 -1.12 0.63 14.92
C CYS A 55 -0.44 0.62 16.28
N SER A 56 0.88 0.80 16.34
CA SER A 56 1.56 1.07 17.60
C SER A 56 1.20 2.48 18.10
N PRO A 57 1.33 2.75 19.42
CA PRO A 57 1.09 4.07 19.99
C PRO A 57 1.84 5.19 19.26
N SER A 58 3.10 4.96 18.93
CA SER A 58 3.94 5.94 18.21
C SER A 58 3.44 6.24 16.79
N VAL A 59 2.87 5.23 16.10
CA VAL A 59 2.26 5.44 14.77
C VAL A 59 0.98 6.25 14.91
N ILE A 60 0.12 5.94 15.89
CA ILE A 60 -1.10 6.71 16.14
C ILE A 60 -0.76 8.15 16.51
N ALA A 61 0.23 8.38 17.37
CA ALA A 61 0.67 9.72 17.73
C ALA A 61 1.05 10.54 16.48
N GLY A 62 1.80 9.94 15.56
CA GLY A 62 2.14 10.60 14.29
C GLY A 62 0.93 10.85 13.39
N LEU A 63 -0.01 9.91 13.30
CA LEU A 63 -1.21 10.04 12.47
C LEU A 63 -2.22 11.06 13.02
N MET A 64 -2.34 11.14 14.35
CA MET A 64 -3.27 12.01 15.05
C MET A 64 -2.67 13.39 15.42
N TRP A 65 -1.40 13.64 15.12
CA TRP A 65 -0.69 14.86 15.51
C TRP A 65 -1.43 16.16 15.15
N ASN A 66 -1.98 16.24 13.96
CA ASN A 66 -2.74 17.42 13.51
C ASN A 66 -4.15 17.50 14.12
N THR A 67 -4.58 16.50 14.87
CA THR A 67 -5.91 16.42 15.47
C THR A 67 -5.83 16.57 16.99
N ILE A 68 -4.91 15.87 17.63
CA ILE A 68 -4.62 15.91 19.07
C ILE A 68 -3.09 16.01 19.20
N PRO A 69 -2.52 17.22 19.21
CA PRO A 69 -1.06 17.43 19.25
C PRO A 69 -0.45 17.21 20.63
N ASP A 70 -1.26 17.15 21.67
CA ASP A 70 -0.83 16.90 23.03
C ASP A 70 -0.76 15.40 23.32
N GLU A 71 0.42 14.91 23.73
CA GLU A 71 0.64 13.49 24.01
C GLU A 71 -0.21 12.97 25.19
N GLN A 72 -0.39 13.80 26.23
CA GLN A 72 -1.21 13.42 27.37
C GLN A 72 -2.69 13.34 26.97
N GLY A 73 -3.20 14.34 26.26
CA GLY A 73 -4.57 14.35 25.75
C GLY A 73 -4.85 13.21 24.79
N LEU A 74 -3.88 12.86 23.94
CA LEU A 74 -3.98 11.68 23.07
C LEU A 74 -4.04 10.37 23.88
N SER A 75 -3.20 10.25 24.92
CA SER A 75 -3.20 9.06 25.79
C SER A 75 -4.54 8.88 26.51
N GLU A 76 -5.07 9.96 27.10
CA GLU A 76 -6.38 9.96 27.75
C GLU A 76 -7.52 9.63 26.78
N PHE A 77 -7.46 10.18 25.56
CA PHE A 77 -8.42 9.89 24.50
C PHE A 77 -8.39 8.41 24.09
N LEU A 78 -7.21 7.82 23.89
CA LEU A 78 -7.06 6.41 23.54
C LEU A 78 -7.54 5.49 24.68
N MET A 79 -7.26 5.84 25.93
CA MET A 79 -7.77 5.10 27.09
C MET A 79 -9.30 5.12 27.12
N LYS A 80 -9.93 6.28 26.96
CA LYS A 80 -11.40 6.38 26.91
C LYS A 80 -11.99 5.60 25.75
N ALA A 81 -11.40 5.72 24.55
CA ALA A 81 -11.85 4.96 23.37
C ALA A 81 -11.74 3.43 23.57
N THR A 82 -10.77 2.99 24.39
CA THR A 82 -10.65 1.57 24.77
C THR A 82 -11.72 1.18 25.80
N VAL A 83 -11.98 2.02 26.81
CA VAL A 83 -13.00 1.78 27.84
C VAL A 83 -14.41 1.77 27.23
N GLU A 84 -14.68 2.67 26.30
CA GLU A 84 -15.95 2.75 25.56
C GLU A 84 -16.07 1.71 24.43
N ASP A 85 -15.14 0.79 24.32
CA ASP A 85 -15.17 -0.37 23.42
C ASP A 85 -15.06 -0.06 21.91
N PHE A 86 -14.55 1.14 21.53
CA PHE A 86 -14.30 1.46 20.14
C PHE A 86 -13.03 0.82 19.56
N ILE A 87 -12.02 0.64 20.41
CA ILE A 87 -10.73 0.07 20.04
C ILE A 87 -10.27 -0.92 21.11
N ASP A 88 -9.34 -1.78 20.73
CA ASP A 88 -8.69 -2.72 21.63
C ASP A 88 -7.19 -2.47 21.69
N PHE A 89 -6.55 -2.85 22.79
CA PHE A 89 -5.10 -2.77 22.96
C PHE A 89 -4.53 -4.11 23.41
N ASN A 90 -3.72 -4.73 22.54
CA ASN A 90 -3.12 -6.04 22.80
C ASN A 90 -1.79 -6.00 23.56
N GLY A 91 -1.50 -4.89 24.27
CA GLY A 91 -0.22 -4.66 24.97
C GLY A 91 0.88 -4.02 24.11
N ASN A 92 0.73 -3.99 22.79
CA ASN A 92 1.71 -3.40 21.87
C ASN A 92 1.07 -2.52 20.78
N LYS A 93 -0.15 -2.87 20.35
CA LYS A 93 -0.83 -2.18 19.25
C LYS A 93 -2.31 -1.98 19.56
N PHE A 94 -2.85 -0.86 19.08
CA PHE A 94 -4.28 -0.61 19.02
C PHE A 94 -4.89 -1.24 17.78
N ILE A 95 -6.09 -1.78 17.93
CA ILE A 95 -6.83 -2.50 16.89
C ILE A 95 -8.28 -1.99 16.93
N THR A 96 -8.89 -1.76 15.77
CA THR A 96 -10.33 -1.49 15.73
C THR A 96 -11.14 -2.77 15.86
N LYS A 97 -12.29 -2.69 16.53
CA LYS A 97 -13.27 -3.78 16.63
C LYS A 97 -14.26 -3.79 15.47
N PHE A 98 -14.30 -2.70 14.71
CA PHE A 98 -15.21 -2.57 13.58
C PHE A 98 -14.62 -3.19 12.33
N LEU A 99 -15.51 -3.80 11.55
CA LEU A 99 -15.20 -4.39 10.25
C LEU A 99 -15.84 -3.53 9.16
N VAL A 100 -15.13 -3.36 8.08
CA VAL A 100 -15.70 -2.80 6.86
C VAL A 100 -16.50 -3.86 6.11
N SER A 101 -17.40 -3.44 5.22
CA SER A 101 -18.10 -4.36 4.33
C SER A 101 -17.13 -5.17 3.47
N GLU A 102 -17.57 -6.32 2.97
CA GLU A 102 -16.73 -7.15 2.08
C GLU A 102 -16.29 -6.38 0.82
N GLU A 103 -17.18 -5.54 0.28
CA GLU A 103 -16.87 -4.72 -0.90
C GLU A 103 -15.77 -3.70 -0.60
N GLU A 104 -15.84 -3.02 0.54
CA GLU A 104 -14.82 -2.05 0.95
C GLU A 104 -13.53 -2.73 1.33
N GLN A 105 -13.60 -3.90 1.97
CA GLN A 105 -12.42 -4.69 2.27
C GLN A 105 -11.71 -5.14 0.98
N LYS A 106 -12.45 -5.52 -0.06
CA LYS A 106 -11.89 -5.85 -1.36
C LYS A 106 -11.15 -4.65 -1.97
N LYS A 107 -11.72 -3.45 -1.91
CA LYS A 107 -11.05 -2.21 -2.35
C LYS A 107 -9.78 -1.92 -1.55
N LEU A 108 -9.80 -2.12 -0.24
CA LEU A 108 -8.61 -1.98 0.60
C LEU A 108 -7.53 -2.98 0.20
N ASP A 109 -7.88 -4.24 -0.01
CA ASP A 109 -6.93 -5.29 -0.39
C ASP A 109 -6.29 -5.02 -1.76
N MET A 110 -7.03 -4.43 -2.69
CA MET A 110 -6.52 -4.05 -4.01
C MET A 110 -5.64 -2.80 -3.98
N TYR A 111 -6.05 -1.75 -3.28
CA TYR A 111 -5.52 -0.40 -3.49
C TYR A 111 -4.73 0.18 -2.30
N CYS A 112 -4.60 -0.51 -1.18
CA CYS A 112 -3.77 -0.03 -0.06
C CYS A 112 -2.26 -0.14 -0.31
N TYR A 113 -1.85 -0.84 -1.37
CA TYR A 113 -0.46 -1.02 -1.78
C TYR A 113 -0.20 -0.37 -3.14
N PRO A 114 1.05 0.05 -3.43
CA PRO A 114 1.38 0.62 -4.73
C PRO A 114 1.10 -0.35 -5.87
N LEU A 115 0.45 0.16 -6.91
CA LEU A 115 0.29 -0.52 -8.20
C LEU A 115 1.37 -0.08 -9.19
N PRO A 116 1.70 -0.92 -10.19
CA PRO A 116 2.57 -0.52 -11.29
C PRO A 116 2.01 0.70 -12.04
N LEU A 117 2.89 1.54 -12.56
CA LEU A 117 2.50 2.69 -13.36
C LEU A 117 2.22 2.27 -14.81
N LEU A 118 1.17 2.81 -15.43
CA LEU A 118 0.87 2.61 -16.84
C LEU A 118 1.65 3.56 -17.75
N MET A 119 2.31 4.54 -17.16
CA MET A 119 3.19 5.50 -17.86
C MET A 119 4.59 5.44 -17.26
N GLU A 120 5.58 5.86 -18.03
CA GLU A 120 6.97 5.88 -17.58
C GLU A 120 7.12 6.71 -16.31
N PRO A 121 7.76 6.16 -15.25
CA PRO A 121 7.98 6.89 -14.01
C PRO A 121 8.72 8.21 -14.23
N LYS A 122 8.47 9.20 -13.37
CA LYS A 122 9.23 10.46 -13.37
C LYS A 122 10.71 10.18 -13.10
N GLU A 123 11.56 10.95 -13.74
CA GLU A 123 12.99 10.96 -13.42
C GLU A 123 13.22 11.40 -11.97
N VAL A 124 13.90 10.58 -11.21
CA VAL A 124 14.30 10.86 -9.84
C VAL A 124 15.56 11.72 -9.85
N LYS A 125 15.49 12.94 -9.31
CA LYS A 125 16.58 13.93 -9.36
C LYS A 125 17.31 14.11 -8.02
N ASN A 126 16.75 13.61 -6.94
CA ASN A 126 17.35 13.69 -5.60
C ASN A 126 16.76 12.62 -4.66
N ASN A 127 17.37 12.46 -3.49
CA ASN A 127 16.99 11.44 -2.49
C ASN A 127 15.60 11.63 -1.86
N LYS A 128 14.97 12.78 -2.05
CA LYS A 128 13.67 13.13 -1.45
C LYS A 128 12.50 12.86 -2.39
N GLN A 129 12.76 12.43 -3.63
CA GLN A 129 11.76 12.17 -4.65
C GLN A 129 11.69 10.68 -4.97
N ASP A 130 10.60 10.27 -5.57
CA ASP A 130 10.42 8.96 -6.17
C ASP A 130 9.88 9.08 -7.61
N GLY A 131 9.66 7.95 -8.26
CA GLY A 131 9.18 7.90 -9.64
C GLY A 131 7.66 8.10 -9.80
N TYR A 132 6.90 8.22 -8.71
CA TYR A 132 5.44 8.39 -8.78
C TYR A 132 5.03 9.82 -9.15
N TYR A 133 3.84 9.96 -9.73
CA TYR A 133 3.23 11.25 -10.09
C TYR A 133 2.40 11.87 -8.97
N LEU A 134 2.27 11.18 -7.84
CA LEU A 134 1.54 11.66 -6.69
C LEU A 134 2.18 12.92 -6.08
N LYS A 135 1.35 13.75 -5.46
CA LYS A 135 1.82 14.99 -4.80
C LYS A 135 2.59 14.74 -3.50
N VAL A 136 2.45 13.56 -2.91
CA VAL A 136 3.16 13.19 -1.68
C VAL A 136 4.47 12.53 -2.07
N ASP A 137 5.54 13.30 -2.05
CA ASP A 137 6.87 12.78 -2.28
C ASP A 137 7.28 11.84 -1.13
N SER A 138 7.48 10.59 -1.45
CA SER A 138 8.17 9.66 -0.59
C SER A 138 9.59 9.49 -1.11
N GLY A 139 10.59 9.73 -0.25
CA GLY A 139 11.99 9.65 -0.66
C GLY A 139 12.35 8.30 -1.27
N ILE A 140 13.48 8.30 -2.00
CA ILE A 140 13.98 7.11 -2.71
C ILE A 140 14.43 5.98 -1.77
N ILE A 141 14.57 6.24 -0.46
CA ILE A 141 14.97 5.24 0.53
C ILE A 141 13.76 4.75 1.30
N LEU A 142 13.60 3.43 1.36
CA LEU A 142 12.48 2.77 2.03
C LEU A 142 12.37 3.13 3.52
N LYS A 143 11.14 3.09 4.05
CA LYS A 143 10.78 3.36 5.45
C LYS A 143 11.07 4.80 5.89
N ASN A 144 10.93 5.76 4.98
CA ASN A 144 11.21 7.18 5.24
C ASN A 144 12.60 7.44 5.84
N ASN A 145 13.54 6.54 5.61
CA ASN A 145 14.92 6.80 5.96
C ASN A 145 15.43 7.92 5.08
N ARG A 146 16.07 8.89 5.69
CA ARG A 146 16.69 10.01 5.00
C ARG A 146 18.19 9.85 5.07
N THR A 147 18.85 10.09 3.96
CA THR A 147 20.29 10.32 3.92
C THR A 147 20.56 11.56 3.09
N ASN A 148 21.60 12.28 3.47
CA ASN A 148 22.16 13.37 2.64
C ASN A 148 23.27 12.86 1.74
N ASP A 149 23.65 11.57 1.88
CA ASP A 149 24.66 10.95 1.05
C ASP A 149 24.14 10.74 -0.36
N ASP A 150 25.03 10.77 -1.34
CA ASP A 150 24.69 10.46 -2.71
C ASP A 150 24.29 8.99 -2.86
N VAL A 151 23.20 8.75 -3.56
CA VAL A 151 22.76 7.43 -3.98
C VAL A 151 22.80 7.35 -5.50
N ASN A 152 22.94 6.14 -6.04
CA ASN A 152 22.99 5.95 -7.50
C ASN A 152 21.62 6.14 -8.13
N LEU A 153 21.26 7.39 -8.42
CA LEU A 153 19.98 7.74 -9.07
C LEU A 153 19.92 7.27 -10.52
N ASP A 154 21.05 7.21 -11.22
CA ASP A 154 21.11 6.73 -12.62
C ASP A 154 20.66 5.27 -12.71
N TYR A 155 21.08 4.45 -11.75
CA TYR A 155 20.63 3.05 -11.69
C TYR A 155 19.11 2.96 -11.48
N ILE A 156 18.56 3.69 -10.51
CA ILE A 156 17.11 3.71 -10.25
C ILE A 156 16.34 4.22 -11.48
N ASN A 157 16.82 5.27 -12.12
CA ASN A 157 16.18 5.83 -13.31
C ASN A 157 16.21 4.86 -14.49
N LYS A 158 17.27 4.05 -14.63
CA LYS A 158 17.32 2.95 -15.63
C LYS A 158 16.31 1.85 -15.32
N GLU A 159 16.26 1.38 -14.07
CA GLU A 159 15.29 0.37 -13.63
C GLU A 159 13.84 0.85 -13.81
N ASN A 160 13.56 2.11 -13.48
CA ASN A 160 12.25 2.72 -13.63
C ASN A 160 11.77 2.79 -15.10
N LYS A 161 12.68 2.81 -16.07
CA LYS A 161 12.35 2.87 -17.50
C LYS A 161 12.09 1.50 -18.13
N ILE A 162 12.31 0.41 -17.39
CA ILE A 162 12.06 -0.93 -17.89
C ILE A 162 10.56 -1.13 -18.06
N LYS A 163 10.13 -1.27 -19.32
CA LYS A 163 8.75 -1.53 -19.69
C LYS A 163 8.45 -3.01 -19.59
N LEU A 164 7.43 -3.34 -18.83
CA LEU A 164 7.02 -4.71 -18.52
C LEU A 164 5.63 -4.99 -19.07
N GLU A 165 5.28 -6.26 -19.20
CA GLU A 165 3.95 -6.73 -19.55
C GLU A 165 3.59 -7.99 -18.76
N LEU A 166 2.29 -8.32 -18.69
CA LEU A 166 1.88 -9.59 -18.12
C LEU A 166 2.16 -10.76 -19.07
N ASN A 167 2.71 -11.84 -18.52
CA ASN A 167 2.78 -13.11 -19.19
C ASN A 167 1.38 -13.75 -19.20
N GLN A 168 0.63 -13.56 -20.27
CA GLN A 168 -0.74 -14.03 -20.39
C GLN A 168 -0.87 -15.56 -20.23
N TYR A 169 0.13 -16.31 -20.67
CA TYR A 169 0.14 -17.76 -20.48
C TYR A 169 0.25 -18.12 -19.00
N ALA A 170 1.15 -17.47 -18.27
CA ALA A 170 1.31 -17.73 -16.84
C ALA A 170 0.10 -17.26 -16.04
N VAL A 171 -0.51 -16.12 -16.39
CA VAL A 171 -1.73 -15.62 -15.74
C VAL A 171 -2.89 -16.63 -15.87
N LEU A 172 -3.00 -17.32 -17.00
CA LEU A 172 -4.08 -18.26 -17.26
C LEU A 172 -3.83 -19.67 -16.71
N ASN A 173 -2.56 -20.10 -16.64
CA ASN A 173 -2.22 -21.50 -16.37
C ASN A 173 -1.49 -21.74 -15.04
N ASN A 174 -0.88 -20.71 -14.45
CA ASN A 174 -0.18 -20.85 -13.19
C ASN A 174 -1.10 -20.42 -12.01
N HIS A 175 -0.87 -21.04 -10.86
CA HIS A 175 -1.59 -20.74 -9.64
C HIS A 175 -0.62 -20.44 -8.50
N ASN A 176 -0.97 -19.50 -7.65
CA ASN A 176 -0.23 -19.25 -6.43
C ASN A 176 -0.64 -20.28 -5.38
N GLU A 177 0.28 -21.16 -5.03
CA GLU A 177 -0.01 -22.25 -4.11
C GLU A 177 0.36 -21.87 -2.68
N TRP A 178 -0.48 -22.33 -1.74
CA TRP A 178 -0.18 -22.22 -0.33
C TRP A 178 0.95 -23.18 0.05
N SER A 179 2.01 -22.64 0.63
CA SER A 179 3.19 -23.42 1.06
C SER A 179 3.53 -23.17 2.53
N CYS A 180 4.42 -24.00 3.09
CA CYS A 180 4.95 -23.80 4.43
C CYS A 180 5.68 -22.45 4.58
N ASP A 181 6.36 -22.00 3.54
CA ASP A 181 7.03 -20.71 3.53
C ASP A 181 6.03 -19.54 3.58
N MET A 182 4.91 -19.68 2.90
CA MET A 182 3.81 -18.71 2.96
C MET A 182 3.14 -18.70 4.33
N ALA A 183 3.00 -19.85 4.98
CA ALA A 183 2.44 -19.96 6.33
C ALA A 183 3.26 -19.22 7.40
N ASN A 184 4.56 -19.04 7.18
CA ASN A 184 5.44 -18.24 8.03
C ASN A 184 5.28 -16.72 7.81
N GLN A 185 4.70 -16.29 6.70
CA GLN A 185 4.56 -14.89 6.31
C GLN A 185 3.16 -14.35 6.56
N MET A 186 2.13 -15.17 6.33
CA MET A 186 0.73 -14.80 6.49
C MET A 186 -0.13 -16.02 6.80
N ASN A 187 -1.31 -15.80 7.39
CA ASN A 187 -2.27 -16.89 7.55
C ASN A 187 -3.02 -17.20 6.24
N LYS A 188 -3.68 -18.36 6.18
CA LYS A 188 -4.40 -18.84 4.98
C LYS A 188 -5.46 -17.85 4.48
N GLN A 189 -6.21 -17.24 5.40
CA GLN A 189 -7.23 -16.25 5.04
C GLN A 189 -6.64 -15.01 4.36
N MET A 190 -5.51 -14.51 4.87
CA MET A 190 -4.80 -13.39 4.23
C MET A 190 -4.27 -13.77 2.85
N PHE A 191 -3.78 -14.99 2.70
CA PHE A 191 -3.32 -15.52 1.42
C PHE A 191 -4.43 -15.59 0.39
N ASP A 192 -5.59 -16.13 0.76
CA ASP A 192 -6.74 -16.24 -0.13
C ASP A 192 -7.24 -14.85 -0.56
N ARG A 193 -7.31 -13.90 0.37
CA ARG A 193 -7.66 -12.50 0.07
C ARG A 193 -6.64 -11.83 -0.85
N PHE A 194 -5.35 -12.07 -0.61
CA PHE A 194 -4.29 -11.58 -1.50
C PHE A 194 -4.48 -12.09 -2.93
N ASN A 195 -4.72 -13.39 -3.10
CA ASN A 195 -4.90 -13.99 -4.41
C ASN A 195 -6.14 -13.44 -5.14
N LEU A 196 -7.26 -13.26 -4.43
CA LEU A 196 -8.46 -12.65 -5.01
C LEU A 196 -8.17 -11.22 -5.49
N ALA A 197 -7.55 -10.39 -4.65
CA ALA A 197 -7.18 -9.02 -5.02
C ALA A 197 -6.17 -9.00 -6.18
N GLN A 198 -5.19 -9.91 -6.18
CA GLN A 198 -4.20 -10.03 -7.25
C GLN A 198 -4.86 -10.36 -8.59
N GLN A 199 -5.79 -11.31 -8.64
CA GLN A 199 -6.51 -11.67 -9.88
C GLN A 199 -7.28 -10.49 -10.48
N GLU A 200 -7.96 -9.70 -9.66
CA GLU A 200 -8.65 -8.49 -10.10
C GLU A 200 -7.67 -7.47 -10.70
N ILE A 201 -6.53 -7.27 -10.02
CA ILE A 201 -5.48 -6.36 -10.49
C ILE A 201 -4.86 -6.86 -11.79
N LEU A 202 -4.53 -8.15 -11.90
CA LEU A 202 -4.03 -8.74 -13.15
C LEU A 202 -4.99 -8.51 -14.31
N THR A 203 -6.30 -8.58 -14.06
CA THR A 203 -7.32 -8.28 -15.07
C THR A 203 -7.26 -6.81 -15.52
N CYS A 204 -7.02 -5.88 -14.59
CA CYS A 204 -6.85 -4.45 -14.93
C CYS A 204 -5.62 -4.17 -15.80
N TYR A 205 -4.56 -4.98 -15.66
CA TYR A 205 -3.31 -4.85 -16.41
C TYR A 205 -3.24 -5.74 -17.65
N LYS A 206 -4.29 -6.49 -17.97
CA LYS A 206 -4.35 -7.32 -19.17
C LYS A 206 -4.12 -6.46 -20.41
N ASP A 207 -3.21 -6.92 -21.27
CA ASP A 207 -2.84 -6.26 -22.54
C ASP A 207 -2.34 -4.80 -22.39
N ARG A 208 -1.93 -4.41 -21.19
CA ARG A 208 -1.37 -3.10 -20.89
C ARG A 208 0.06 -3.22 -20.41
N PRO A 209 1.02 -2.62 -21.11
CA PRO A 209 2.38 -2.50 -20.57
C PRO A 209 2.39 -1.61 -19.33
N PHE A 210 3.32 -1.88 -18.43
CA PHE A 210 3.45 -1.14 -17.18
C PHE A 210 4.91 -0.98 -16.77
N TYR A 211 5.13 -0.19 -15.72
CA TYR A 211 6.43 0.10 -15.13
C TYR A 211 6.38 -0.11 -13.63
N LEU A 212 7.46 -0.62 -13.06
CA LEU A 212 7.68 -0.68 -11.62
C LEU A 212 8.59 0.47 -11.20
N THR A 213 8.26 1.17 -10.14
CA THR A 213 9.20 2.11 -9.53
C THR A 213 10.11 1.37 -8.57
N TRP A 214 11.33 1.87 -8.38
CA TRP A 214 12.33 1.24 -7.55
C TRP A 214 12.80 2.17 -6.43
N LYS A 215 13.17 1.60 -5.29
CA LYS A 215 13.71 2.31 -4.12
C LYS A 215 14.86 1.52 -3.51
N TYR A 216 15.72 2.20 -2.76
CA TYR A 216 16.77 1.57 -1.99
C TYR A 216 16.34 1.23 -0.55
N ASP A 217 16.92 0.20 0.04
CA ASP A 217 16.95 0.05 1.49
C ASP A 217 18.17 0.84 2.08
N LYS A 218 18.27 0.88 3.42
CA LYS A 218 19.41 1.52 4.12
C LYS A 218 20.79 0.95 3.74
N ARG A 219 20.85 -0.25 3.18
CA ARG A 219 22.08 -0.95 2.82
C ARG A 219 22.43 -0.79 1.34
N GLY A 220 21.67 0.02 0.61
CA GLY A 220 21.87 0.26 -0.81
C GLY A 220 21.34 -0.83 -1.75
N ARG A 221 20.52 -1.75 -1.27
CA ARG A 221 19.86 -2.75 -2.12
C ARG A 221 18.60 -2.17 -2.72
N SER A 222 18.38 -2.40 -4.01
CA SER A 222 17.20 -1.93 -4.74
C SER A 222 16.02 -2.89 -4.59
N TYR A 223 14.83 -2.31 -4.43
CA TYR A 223 13.56 -3.02 -4.33
C TYR A 223 12.53 -2.38 -5.24
N SER A 224 11.90 -3.22 -6.08
CA SER A 224 10.75 -2.81 -6.86
C SER A 224 9.57 -2.53 -5.94
N GLN A 225 8.84 -1.47 -6.25
CA GLN A 225 7.64 -1.10 -5.51
C GLN A 225 6.44 -1.74 -6.20
N GLY A 226 5.75 -2.58 -5.48
CA GLY A 226 4.59 -3.30 -5.94
C GLY A 226 4.28 -4.40 -4.95
N TYR A 227 3.03 -4.74 -4.80
CA TYR A 227 2.59 -5.78 -3.88
C TYR A 227 1.97 -6.96 -4.65
N HIS A 228 0.99 -6.67 -5.49
CA HIS A 228 0.30 -7.71 -6.28
C HIS A 228 1.06 -8.09 -7.56
N ILE A 229 1.75 -7.13 -8.15
CA ILE A 229 2.62 -7.32 -9.32
C ILE A 229 4.02 -6.86 -8.91
N ASN A 230 4.95 -7.82 -8.76
CA ASN A 230 6.30 -7.52 -8.29
C ASN A 230 7.29 -8.54 -8.83
N ILE A 231 8.34 -8.08 -9.53
CA ILE A 231 9.38 -8.91 -10.11
C ILE A 231 10.29 -9.57 -9.06
N GLN A 232 10.26 -9.09 -7.83
CA GLN A 232 11.00 -9.64 -6.69
C GLN A 232 10.12 -10.52 -5.77
N SER A 233 8.98 -10.97 -6.27
CA SER A 233 8.04 -11.84 -5.56
C SER A 233 8.53 -13.32 -5.52
N ASN A 234 7.65 -14.24 -5.10
CA ASN A 234 7.85 -15.69 -5.23
C ASN A 234 7.87 -16.12 -6.70
N ASP A 235 8.15 -17.38 -6.96
CA ASP A 235 8.30 -17.87 -8.34
C ASP A 235 7.02 -17.73 -9.15
N TYR A 236 5.85 -17.92 -8.54
CA TYR A 236 4.58 -17.60 -9.18
C TYR A 236 4.52 -16.13 -9.62
N GLY A 237 4.74 -15.18 -8.69
CA GLY A 237 4.67 -13.76 -9.01
C GLY A 237 5.69 -13.32 -10.05
N LYS A 238 6.91 -13.91 -10.05
CA LYS A 238 7.91 -13.68 -11.10
C LYS A 238 7.44 -14.19 -12.46
N SER A 239 6.81 -15.36 -12.51
CA SER A 239 6.32 -15.96 -13.75
C SER A 239 5.25 -15.13 -14.46
N LEU A 240 4.54 -14.27 -13.71
CA LEU A 240 3.50 -13.40 -14.26
C LEU A 240 4.01 -12.23 -15.09
N ILE A 241 5.33 -11.96 -15.09
CA ILE A 241 5.90 -10.73 -15.64
C ILE A 241 6.92 -11.06 -16.74
N ASN A 242 6.76 -10.41 -17.88
CA ASN A 242 7.71 -10.43 -18.99
C ASN A 242 8.24 -9.02 -19.27
N PHE A 243 9.40 -8.95 -19.91
CA PHE A 243 9.83 -7.73 -20.58
C PHE A 243 8.94 -7.44 -21.79
N ASN A 244 8.49 -6.22 -21.96
CA ASN A 244 7.71 -5.82 -23.12
C ASN A 244 8.57 -5.80 -24.41
N HIS A 245 9.88 -5.50 -24.27
CA HIS A 245 10.82 -5.58 -25.36
C HIS A 245 11.30 -7.03 -25.55
N LYS A 246 11.18 -7.54 -26.77
CA LYS A 246 11.61 -8.91 -27.15
C LYS A 246 12.70 -8.78 -28.18
N GLU A 247 13.84 -9.39 -27.91
CA GLU A 247 14.92 -9.55 -28.87
C GLU A 247 14.91 -10.97 -29.45
N ILE A 248 15.09 -11.08 -30.74
CA ILE A 248 15.30 -12.38 -31.40
C ILE A 248 16.79 -12.72 -31.25
N ILE A 249 17.09 -13.78 -30.52
CA ILE A 249 18.44 -14.32 -30.47
C ILE A 249 18.57 -15.22 -31.69
N GLU A 250 19.33 -14.79 -32.70
CA GLU A 250 19.74 -15.64 -33.81
C GLU A 250 20.81 -16.59 -33.28
N ASN A 251 20.58 -17.89 -33.42
CA ASN A 251 21.54 -18.96 -33.09
C ASN A 251 22.58 -19.14 -34.19
#